data_a108fcf47936bf0648b7af96fd2af433
#
_entry.id   a108fcf47936bf0648b7af96fd2af433
#
_cell.length_a   1.000
_cell.length_b   1.000
_cell.length_c   1.000
_cell.angle_alpha   90.00
_cell.angle_beta   90.00
_cell.angle_gamma   90.00
#
_symmetry.space_group_name_H-M   'P 1'
#
loop_
_entity.id
_entity.type
_entity.pdbx_description
1 polymer ?
#
loop_
_entity_poly.entity_id
_entity_poly.type
_entity_poly.pdbx_seq_one_letter_code
_entity_poly.pdbx_strand_id
1 'polypeptide(L)'
;MEEKTSLPPRPRGVPTLPAQPQHLPNRHEHAYKRAGARNRVVAFDTRSGKVFGQCDARKRQQEFIAFLDQLEREIAEHIRTIHLVCDNSRTHHGKEVRRWLAHHPRCIVHFTPVHGSWMNQVEQWFSILQRKRLRIADFASKEHLQAKIDQFISEWNQQAHPFNCSTKSVAKVMAGAPALAA
;
A
#
# COMPACT_ATOMS: atom_id res chain seq x y z
N MET A 1 -4.28 5.05 4.68
CA MET A 1 -2.87 4.61 4.83
C MET A 1 -2.86 3.17 5.32
N GLU A 2 -1.95 2.35 4.81
CA GLU A 2 -1.88 0.92 5.10
C GLU A 2 -0.45 0.39 4.92
N GLU A 3 -0.13 -0.72 5.59
CA GLU A 3 1.16 -1.39 5.47
C GLU A 3 1.02 -2.71 4.69
N LYS A 4 1.68 -2.78 3.55
CA LYS A 4 1.85 -4.05 2.83
C LYS A 4 3.09 -4.76 3.37
N THR A 5 2.86 -5.78 4.18
CA THR A 5 3.94 -6.56 4.80
C THR A 5 4.38 -7.73 3.92
N SER A 6 5.59 -8.20 4.16
CA SER A 6 6.12 -9.43 3.56
C SER A 6 6.05 -9.45 2.04
N LEU A 7 6.50 -8.38 1.38
CA LEU A 7 6.71 -8.37 -0.06
C LEU A 7 8.02 -9.11 -0.39
N PRO A 8 7.99 -10.41 -0.74
CA PRO A 8 9.19 -11.13 -1.10
C PRO A 8 9.54 -10.86 -2.56
N PRO A 9 10.80 -10.59 -2.89
CA PRO A 9 11.27 -10.85 -4.23
C PRO A 9 11.12 -12.36 -4.49
N ARG A 10 10.73 -12.72 -5.69
CA ARG A 10 10.48 -14.11 -6.09
C ARG A 10 11.39 -14.47 -7.26
N PRO A 11 12.73 -14.54 -7.05
CA PRO A 11 13.64 -14.92 -8.13
C PRO A 11 13.31 -16.35 -8.56
N ARG A 12 13.17 -16.51 -9.86
CA ARG A 12 12.90 -17.81 -10.49
C ARG A 12 14.21 -18.45 -10.92
N GLY A 13 14.24 -19.78 -10.92
CA GLY A 13 15.40 -20.54 -11.38
C GLY A 13 15.52 -20.57 -12.90
N VAL A 14 14.38 -20.41 -13.61
CA VAL A 14 14.30 -20.45 -15.07
C VAL A 14 13.71 -19.12 -15.58
N PRO A 15 14.26 -18.57 -16.68
CA PRO A 15 13.73 -17.35 -17.29
C PRO A 15 12.26 -17.49 -17.71
N THR A 16 11.48 -16.42 -17.51
CA THR A 16 10.10 -16.34 -17.98
C THR A 16 10.10 -16.28 -19.52
N LEU A 17 9.39 -17.19 -20.17
CA LEU A 17 9.18 -17.14 -21.61
C LEU A 17 8.00 -16.20 -21.92
N PRO A 18 8.19 -15.19 -22.79
CA PRO A 18 7.12 -14.28 -23.18
C PRO A 18 6.03 -14.99 -23.96
N ALA A 19 4.83 -14.42 -23.97
CA ALA A 19 3.75 -14.87 -24.82
C ALA A 19 4.16 -14.78 -26.32
N GLN A 20 3.79 -15.79 -27.10
CA GLN A 20 4.08 -15.82 -28.53
C GLN A 20 2.82 -15.53 -29.37
N PRO A 21 2.97 -15.04 -30.64
CA PRO A 21 1.84 -14.64 -31.49
C PRO A 21 0.81 -15.74 -31.76
N GLN A 22 1.16 -17.00 -31.62
CA GLN A 22 0.28 -18.17 -31.84
C GLN A 22 -0.58 -18.54 -30.62
N HIS A 23 -0.98 -17.57 -29.81
CA HIS A 23 -1.79 -17.76 -28.60
C HIS A 23 -1.14 -18.62 -27.51
N LEU A 24 0.17 -18.84 -27.55
CA LEU A 24 0.87 -19.44 -26.42
C LEU A 24 0.97 -18.44 -25.29
N PRO A 25 0.36 -18.74 -24.12
CA PRO A 25 0.43 -17.84 -22.99
C PRO A 25 1.88 -17.73 -22.49
N ASN A 26 2.16 -16.64 -21.81
CA ASN A 26 3.40 -16.47 -21.07
C ASN A 26 3.61 -17.68 -20.13
N ARG A 27 4.76 -18.33 -20.20
CA ARG A 27 5.15 -19.45 -19.34
C ARG A 27 6.15 -18.98 -18.30
N HIS A 28 5.83 -19.20 -17.06
CA HIS A 28 6.69 -18.87 -15.94
C HIS A 28 6.75 -20.02 -14.95
N GLU A 29 7.90 -20.18 -14.32
CA GLU A 29 8.08 -21.15 -13.25
C GLU A 29 7.21 -20.80 -12.05
N HIS A 30 6.50 -21.76 -11.48
CA HIS A 30 5.70 -21.58 -10.27
C HIS A 30 6.55 -21.63 -8.99
N ALA A 31 7.68 -22.35 -9.02
CA ALA A 31 8.63 -22.37 -7.92
C ALA A 31 9.46 -21.07 -7.89
N TYR A 32 9.74 -20.58 -6.70
CA TYR A 32 10.60 -19.41 -6.49
C TYR A 32 11.39 -19.55 -5.20
N LYS A 33 12.58 -18.95 -5.16
CA LYS A 33 13.38 -18.85 -3.94
C LYS A 33 12.91 -17.66 -3.10
N ARG A 34 12.83 -17.84 -1.78
CA ARG A 34 12.57 -16.72 -0.86
C ARG A 34 13.86 -15.96 -0.60
N ALA A 35 13.97 -14.74 -1.05
CA ALA A 35 15.12 -13.85 -0.87
C ALA A 35 14.85 -12.74 0.16
N GLY A 36 14.24 -13.10 1.29
CA GLY A 36 13.82 -12.17 2.33
C GLY A 36 12.53 -11.43 1.94
N ALA A 37 12.16 -10.40 2.70
CA ALA A 37 10.99 -9.58 2.44
C ALA A 37 11.25 -8.11 2.76
N ARG A 38 10.49 -7.21 2.15
CA ARG A 38 10.38 -5.79 2.51
C ARG A 38 8.96 -5.50 2.99
N ASN A 39 8.86 -4.54 3.88
CA ASN A 39 7.59 -3.95 4.28
C ASN A 39 7.45 -2.62 3.58
N ARG A 40 6.24 -2.25 3.24
CA ARG A 40 5.97 -0.97 2.63
C ARG A 40 4.78 -0.31 3.29
N VAL A 41 4.99 0.92 3.76
CA VAL A 41 3.92 1.80 4.20
C VAL A 41 3.50 2.66 3.02
N VAL A 42 2.21 2.78 2.80
CA VAL A 42 1.63 3.58 1.71
C VAL A 42 0.47 4.41 2.21
N ALA A 43 0.44 5.67 1.82
CA ALA A 43 -0.72 6.54 1.94
C ALA A 43 -1.26 6.86 0.54
N PHE A 44 -2.57 6.83 0.40
CA PHE A 44 -3.31 7.23 -0.80
C PHE A 44 -4.08 8.51 -0.47
N ASP A 45 -3.80 9.60 -1.17
CA ASP A 45 -4.56 10.83 -1.06
C ASP A 45 -5.88 10.68 -1.83
N THR A 46 -6.98 10.62 -1.12
CA THR A 46 -8.31 10.40 -1.70
C THR A 46 -8.82 11.56 -2.55
N ARG A 47 -8.21 12.74 -2.46
CA ARG A 47 -8.59 13.94 -3.22
C ARG A 47 -7.85 14.05 -4.55
N SER A 48 -6.54 13.84 -4.53
CA SER A 48 -5.70 13.95 -5.74
C SER A 48 -5.46 12.61 -6.42
N GLY A 49 -5.64 11.49 -5.70
CA GLY A 49 -5.24 10.16 -6.14
C GLY A 49 -3.74 9.88 -6.03
N LYS A 50 -2.95 10.82 -5.52
CA LYS A 50 -1.50 10.64 -5.33
C LYS A 50 -1.21 9.59 -4.27
N VAL A 51 -0.08 8.94 -4.46
CA VAL A 51 0.42 7.88 -3.57
C VAL A 51 1.76 8.29 -2.99
N PHE A 52 1.86 8.22 -1.69
CA PHE A 52 3.09 8.36 -0.93
C PHE A 52 3.50 6.97 -0.43
N GLY A 53 4.76 6.64 -0.50
CA GLY A 53 5.20 5.31 -0.06
C GLY A 53 6.63 5.29 0.43
N GLN A 54 6.85 4.56 1.53
CA GLN A 54 8.16 4.31 2.10
C GLN A 54 8.38 2.79 2.19
N CYS A 55 9.59 2.36 1.88
CA CYS A 55 9.98 0.97 1.99
C CYS A 55 10.91 0.78 3.18
N ASP A 56 10.56 -0.14 4.08
CA ASP A 56 11.28 -0.37 5.31
C ASP A 56 11.68 -1.84 5.49
N ALA A 57 12.79 -2.06 6.20
CA ALA A 57 13.24 -3.40 6.56
C ALA A 57 12.41 -4.01 7.69
N ARG A 58 11.82 -3.17 8.53
CA ARG A 58 11.07 -3.57 9.73
C ARG A 58 9.73 -2.85 9.82
N LYS A 59 8.80 -3.44 10.58
CA LYS A 59 7.49 -2.88 10.89
C LYS A 59 7.46 -2.51 12.39
N ARG A 60 7.88 -1.29 12.73
CA ARG A 60 7.90 -0.79 14.11
C ARG A 60 7.30 0.62 14.15
N GLN A 61 7.05 1.14 15.36
CA GLN A 61 6.55 2.51 15.55
C GLN A 61 7.48 3.57 14.93
N GLN A 62 8.79 3.33 14.95
CA GLN A 62 9.80 4.25 14.43
C GLN A 62 9.68 4.43 12.90
N GLU A 63 9.52 3.34 12.16
CA GLU A 63 9.31 3.39 10.71
C GLU A 63 7.99 4.07 10.36
N PHE A 64 6.95 3.81 11.16
CA PHE A 64 5.66 4.48 11.00
C PHE A 64 5.77 6.00 11.25
N ILE A 65 6.45 6.42 12.31
CA ILE A 65 6.72 7.84 12.62
C ILE A 65 7.53 8.49 11.49
N ALA A 66 8.59 7.84 11.01
CA ALA A 66 9.38 8.35 9.91
C ALA A 66 8.54 8.58 8.63
N PHE A 67 7.57 7.71 8.39
CA PHE A 67 6.62 7.89 7.30
C PHE A 67 5.64 9.05 7.54
N LEU A 68 5.17 9.25 8.76
CA LEU A 68 4.35 10.42 9.11
C LEU A 68 5.13 11.73 8.92
N ASP A 69 6.41 11.77 9.32
CA ASP A 69 7.31 12.91 9.06
C ASP A 69 7.50 13.17 7.56
N GLN A 70 7.60 12.11 6.75
CA GLN A 70 7.66 12.25 5.30
C GLN A 70 6.37 12.87 4.75
N LEU A 71 5.21 12.36 5.14
CA LEU A 71 3.91 12.88 4.70
C LEU A 71 3.73 14.35 5.08
N GLU A 72 4.13 14.71 6.28
CA GLU A 72 4.00 16.10 6.75
C GLU A 72 4.88 17.07 5.96
N ARG A 73 6.07 16.64 5.54
CA ARG A 73 6.96 17.42 4.67
C ARG A 73 6.47 17.52 3.22
N GLU A 74 5.91 16.43 2.68
CA GLU A 74 5.49 16.36 1.28
C GLU A 74 4.12 17.02 1.03
N ILE A 75 3.26 17.07 2.05
CA ILE A 75 1.95 17.74 1.95
C ILE A 75 2.12 19.24 2.18
N ALA A 76 1.67 20.03 1.22
CA ALA A 76 1.83 21.47 1.19
C ALA A 76 1.41 22.15 2.51
N GLU A 77 2.16 23.13 2.97
CA GLU A 77 1.97 23.82 4.26
C GLU A 77 0.61 24.52 4.40
N HIS A 78 0.03 24.99 3.30
CA HIS A 78 -1.29 25.63 3.31
C HIS A 78 -2.43 24.67 3.67
N ILE A 79 -2.20 23.34 3.61
CA ILE A 79 -3.15 22.33 4.09
C ILE A 79 -3.08 22.27 5.62
N ARG A 80 -4.06 22.85 6.27
CA ARG A 80 -4.08 23.00 7.73
C ARG A 80 -4.30 21.71 8.50
N THR A 81 -4.99 20.75 7.90
CA THR A 81 -5.34 19.49 8.58
C THR A 81 -5.14 18.31 7.64
N ILE A 82 -4.46 17.28 8.13
CA ILE A 82 -4.22 16.02 7.44
C ILE A 82 -4.98 14.93 8.20
N HIS A 83 -6.06 14.42 7.59
CA HIS A 83 -6.79 13.28 8.13
C HIS A 83 -6.19 11.98 7.61
N LEU A 84 -5.64 11.17 8.52
CA LEU A 84 -5.00 9.90 8.23
C LEU A 84 -5.92 8.75 8.64
N VAL A 85 -6.46 8.01 7.68
CA VAL A 85 -7.23 6.79 7.94
C VAL A 85 -6.28 5.60 7.94
N CYS A 86 -6.20 4.86 9.04
CA CYS A 86 -5.29 3.73 9.25
C CYS A 86 -6.03 2.50 9.75
N ASP A 87 -5.42 1.33 9.58
CA ASP A 87 -5.86 0.12 10.24
C ASP A 87 -5.55 0.14 11.76
N ASN A 88 -6.13 -0.79 12.48
CA ASN A 88 -6.01 -0.92 13.94
C ASN A 88 -4.73 -1.67 14.37
N SER A 89 -3.63 -1.55 13.61
CA SER A 89 -2.36 -2.18 13.95
C SER A 89 -1.79 -1.64 15.27
N ARG A 90 -1.23 -2.51 16.09
CA ARG A 90 -0.58 -2.12 17.36
C ARG A 90 0.55 -1.11 17.17
N THR A 91 1.22 -1.12 16.03
CA THR A 91 2.28 -0.15 15.68
C THR A 91 1.74 1.27 15.58
N HIS A 92 0.47 1.45 15.20
CA HIS A 92 -0.16 2.75 15.03
C HIS A 92 -0.67 3.36 16.34
N HIS A 93 -0.83 2.55 17.40
CA HIS A 93 -1.33 2.99 18.71
C HIS A 93 -0.23 3.17 19.77
N GLY A 94 1.01 2.98 19.41
CA GLY A 94 2.11 2.95 20.37
C GLY A 94 2.36 4.29 21.08
N LYS A 95 3.06 4.23 22.20
CA LYS A 95 3.37 5.41 23.04
C LYS A 95 4.13 6.49 22.24
N GLU A 96 5.07 6.07 21.40
CA GLU A 96 5.87 6.99 20.59
C GLU A 96 5.03 7.69 19.51
N VAL A 97 4.10 6.96 18.88
CA VAL A 97 3.16 7.55 17.91
C VAL A 97 2.26 8.58 18.56
N ARG A 98 1.71 8.27 19.75
CA ARG A 98 0.88 9.23 20.52
C ARG A 98 1.66 10.48 20.89
N ARG A 99 2.93 10.31 21.31
CA ARG A 99 3.81 11.45 21.62
C ARG A 99 4.04 12.30 20.35
N TRP A 100 4.33 11.66 19.23
CA TRP A 100 4.52 12.34 17.95
C TRP A 100 3.27 13.16 17.56
N LEU A 101 2.09 12.54 17.60
CA LEU A 101 0.81 13.20 17.28
C LEU A 101 0.53 14.41 18.18
N ALA A 102 0.90 14.35 19.45
CA ALA A 102 0.75 15.47 20.38
C ALA A 102 1.57 16.71 19.97
N HIS A 103 2.69 16.52 19.25
CA HIS A 103 3.54 17.60 18.75
C HIS A 103 3.19 18.01 17.31
N HIS A 104 2.32 17.26 16.64
CA HIS A 104 1.95 17.47 15.24
C HIS A 104 0.42 17.61 15.10
N PRO A 105 -0.17 18.70 15.62
CA PRO A 105 -1.64 18.89 15.69
C PRO A 105 -2.31 18.94 14.32
N ARG A 106 -1.52 19.16 13.26
CA ARG A 106 -1.98 19.12 11.87
C ARG A 106 -2.42 17.71 11.45
N CYS A 107 -1.88 16.66 12.07
CA CYS A 107 -2.14 15.28 11.75
C CYS A 107 -3.20 14.68 12.69
N ILE A 108 -4.34 14.26 12.13
CA ILE A 108 -5.43 13.62 12.88
C ILE A 108 -5.58 12.19 12.36
N VAL A 109 -5.37 11.21 13.24
CA VAL A 109 -5.48 9.78 12.88
C VAL A 109 -6.88 9.26 13.19
N HIS A 110 -7.47 8.58 12.22
CA HIS A 110 -8.72 7.85 12.33
C HIS A 110 -8.45 6.37 12.10
N PHE A 111 -8.93 5.54 13.01
CA PHE A 111 -8.75 4.09 12.88
C PHE A 111 -9.98 3.44 12.26
N THR A 112 -9.75 2.53 11.31
CA THR A 112 -10.84 1.70 10.78
C THR A 112 -11.36 0.76 11.88
N PRO A 113 -12.62 0.32 11.83
CA PRO A 113 -13.10 -0.74 12.72
C PRO A 113 -12.22 -2.00 12.64
N VAL A 114 -12.22 -2.77 13.71
CA VAL A 114 -11.55 -4.07 13.73
C VAL A 114 -12.13 -4.92 12.59
N HIS A 115 -11.25 -5.55 11.79
CA HIS A 115 -11.61 -6.27 10.55
C HIS A 115 -12.19 -5.40 9.42
N GLY A 116 -12.08 -4.06 9.52
CA GLY A 116 -12.61 -3.11 8.54
C GLY A 116 -11.58 -2.57 7.54
N SER A 117 -10.44 -3.24 7.32
CA SER A 117 -9.37 -2.76 6.41
C SER A 117 -9.85 -2.54 4.97
N TRP A 118 -10.86 -3.29 4.52
CA TRP A 118 -11.48 -3.14 3.20
C TRP A 118 -12.11 -1.74 2.98
N MET A 119 -12.40 -0.99 4.04
CA MET A 119 -12.88 0.39 3.97
C MET A 119 -11.78 1.37 3.56
N ASN A 120 -10.51 0.97 3.67
CA ASN A 120 -9.38 1.81 3.36
C ASN A 120 -9.08 1.80 1.85
N GLN A 121 -9.27 2.93 1.17
CA GLN A 121 -9.11 3.02 -0.29
C GLN A 121 -7.70 2.65 -0.78
N VAL A 122 -6.69 2.73 0.05
CA VAL A 122 -5.32 2.31 -0.32
C VAL A 122 -5.24 0.83 -0.66
N GLU A 123 -6.15 -0.01 -0.16
CA GLU A 123 -6.24 -1.43 -0.53
C GLU A 123 -6.59 -1.63 -2.01
N GLN A 124 -7.40 -0.74 -2.59
CA GLN A 124 -7.67 -0.75 -4.03
C GLN A 124 -6.39 -0.49 -4.83
N TRP A 125 -5.59 0.47 -4.39
CA TRP A 125 -4.30 0.76 -5.02
C TRP A 125 -3.33 -0.43 -4.89
N PHE A 126 -3.25 -1.06 -3.73
CA PHE A 126 -2.45 -2.29 -3.57
C PHE A 126 -2.91 -3.42 -4.49
N SER A 127 -4.22 -3.55 -4.72
CA SER A 127 -4.75 -4.53 -5.67
C SER A 127 -4.31 -4.24 -7.10
N ILE A 128 -4.23 -2.97 -7.48
CA ILE A 128 -3.72 -2.55 -8.80
C ILE A 128 -2.22 -2.83 -8.91
N LEU A 129 -1.42 -2.45 -7.90
CA LEU A 129 0.00 -2.76 -7.83
C LEU A 129 0.24 -4.27 -7.96
N GLN A 130 -0.51 -5.07 -7.21
CA GLN A 130 -0.42 -6.53 -7.24
C GLN A 130 -0.65 -7.07 -8.65
N ARG A 131 -1.72 -6.64 -9.32
CA ARG A 131 -2.07 -7.11 -10.66
C ARG A 131 -1.08 -6.65 -11.72
N LYS A 132 -0.65 -5.39 -11.66
CA LYS A 132 0.16 -4.78 -12.73
C LYS A 132 1.65 -5.05 -12.59
N ARG A 133 2.17 -5.26 -11.37
CA ARG A 133 3.63 -5.32 -11.14
C ARG A 133 4.11 -6.53 -10.36
N LEU A 134 3.31 -7.08 -9.42
CA LEU A 134 3.82 -8.10 -8.50
C LEU A 134 3.42 -9.52 -8.86
N ARG A 135 2.30 -9.70 -9.56
CA ARG A 135 1.70 -11.03 -9.78
C ARG A 135 2.59 -11.97 -10.61
N ILE A 136 3.21 -11.46 -11.66
CA ILE A 136 3.96 -12.27 -12.65
C ILE A 136 5.45 -11.89 -12.64
N ALA A 137 5.82 -10.85 -11.91
CA ALA A 137 7.17 -10.32 -11.98
C ALA A 137 8.19 -11.23 -11.30
N ASP A 138 9.37 -11.25 -11.89
CA ASP A 138 10.58 -11.86 -11.37
C ASP A 138 11.50 -10.76 -10.85
N PHE A 139 11.80 -10.80 -9.57
CA PHE A 139 12.66 -9.80 -8.92
C PHE A 139 13.94 -10.47 -8.45
N ALA A 140 15.05 -10.10 -9.04
CA ALA A 140 16.37 -10.65 -8.70
C ALA A 140 16.78 -10.39 -7.24
N SER A 141 16.35 -9.25 -6.67
CA SER A 141 16.68 -8.86 -5.31
C SER A 141 15.58 -8.02 -4.66
N LYS A 142 15.72 -7.76 -3.36
CA LYS A 142 14.86 -6.84 -2.61
C LYS A 142 14.96 -5.39 -3.12
N GLU A 143 16.13 -4.99 -3.48
CA GLU A 143 16.44 -3.67 -4.03
C GLU A 143 15.79 -3.50 -5.42
N HIS A 144 15.85 -4.55 -6.25
CA HIS A 144 15.16 -4.56 -7.54
C HIS A 144 13.64 -4.47 -7.37
N LEU A 145 13.05 -5.24 -6.44
CA LEU A 145 11.63 -5.13 -6.09
C LEU A 145 11.28 -3.71 -5.64
N GLN A 146 12.07 -3.13 -4.74
CA GLN A 146 11.86 -1.79 -4.23
C GLN A 146 11.88 -0.77 -5.38
N ALA A 147 12.92 -0.76 -6.20
CA ALA A 147 13.05 0.15 -7.34
C ALA A 147 11.84 0.06 -8.29
N LYS A 148 11.33 -1.15 -8.55
CA LYS A 148 10.15 -1.35 -9.41
C LYS A 148 8.85 -0.83 -8.78
N ILE A 149 8.70 -0.92 -7.47
CA ILE A 149 7.55 -0.33 -6.78
C ILE A 149 7.67 1.20 -6.77
N ASP A 150 8.86 1.75 -6.51
CA ASP A 150 9.10 3.19 -6.52
C ASP A 150 8.86 3.78 -7.92
N GLN A 151 9.33 3.10 -8.95
CA GLN A 151 9.02 3.44 -10.35
C GLN A 151 7.52 3.45 -10.59
N PHE A 152 6.79 2.44 -10.13
CA PHE A 152 5.34 2.36 -10.31
C PHE A 152 4.60 3.49 -9.58
N ILE A 153 5.04 3.88 -8.39
CA ILE A 153 4.48 5.04 -7.68
C ILE A 153 4.72 6.33 -8.47
N SER A 154 5.93 6.52 -9.00
CA SER A 154 6.25 7.68 -9.83
C SER A 154 5.37 7.75 -11.08
N GLU A 155 5.27 6.64 -11.82
CA GLU A 155 4.39 6.53 -13.00
C GLU A 155 2.92 6.78 -12.64
N TRP A 156 2.43 6.22 -11.53
CA TRP A 156 1.08 6.44 -11.03
C TRP A 156 0.82 7.91 -10.74
N ASN A 157 1.75 8.58 -10.04
CA ASN A 157 1.60 9.96 -9.60
C ASN A 157 1.62 10.98 -10.76
N GLN A 158 2.17 10.63 -11.93
CA GLN A 158 2.09 11.45 -13.14
C GLN A 158 0.67 11.52 -13.70
N GLN A 159 -0.15 10.49 -13.47
CA GLN A 159 -1.52 10.37 -13.93
C GLN A 159 -2.48 10.10 -12.77
N ALA A 160 -2.15 10.60 -11.58
CA ALA A 160 -2.91 10.36 -10.37
C ALA A 160 -4.35 10.86 -10.50
N HIS A 161 -5.29 10.05 -10.08
CA HIS A 161 -6.70 10.39 -10.02
C HIS A 161 -7.36 9.67 -8.83
N PRO A 162 -8.35 10.30 -8.19
CA PRO A 162 -9.08 9.68 -7.10
C PRO A 162 -9.91 8.50 -7.59
N PHE A 163 -10.18 7.55 -6.70
CA PHE A 163 -11.12 6.47 -7.00
C PHE A 163 -12.55 6.99 -6.92
N ASN A 164 -13.33 6.74 -7.96
CA ASN A 164 -14.76 7.02 -7.97
C ASN A 164 -15.51 5.92 -7.19
N CYS A 165 -15.82 6.20 -5.93
CA CYS A 165 -16.68 5.34 -5.11
C CYS A 165 -18.14 5.67 -5.41
N SER A 166 -18.84 4.82 -6.18
CA SER A 166 -20.26 4.98 -6.42
C SER A 166 -21.09 4.35 -5.29
N THR A 167 -22.29 4.89 -5.02
CA THR A 167 -23.25 4.31 -4.08
C THR A 167 -23.61 2.86 -4.44
N LYS A 168 -23.60 2.51 -5.73
CA LYS A 168 -23.82 1.12 -6.20
C LYS A 168 -22.69 0.19 -5.75
N SER A 169 -21.45 0.65 -5.72
CA SER A 169 -20.30 -0.12 -5.22
C SER A 169 -20.40 -0.34 -3.71
N VAL A 170 -20.81 0.69 -2.96
CA VAL A 170 -21.03 0.60 -1.51
C VAL A 170 -22.17 -0.39 -1.21
N ALA A 171 -23.32 -0.26 -1.88
CA ALA A 171 -24.44 -1.16 -1.70
C ALA A 171 -24.07 -2.63 -1.99
N LYS A 172 -23.28 -2.88 -3.05
CA LYS A 172 -22.81 -4.24 -3.38
C LYS A 172 -21.90 -4.82 -2.31
N VAL A 173 -21.01 -4.01 -1.75
CA VAL A 173 -20.10 -4.44 -0.68
C VAL A 173 -20.89 -4.71 0.61
N MET A 174 -21.82 -3.82 0.96
CA MET A 174 -22.66 -3.98 2.16
C MET A 174 -23.58 -5.20 2.07
N ALA A 175 -24.11 -5.49 0.88
CA ALA A 175 -24.96 -6.70 0.66
C ALA A 175 -24.15 -8.01 0.78
N GLY A 176 -22.85 -7.98 0.55
CA GLY A 176 -21.95 -9.14 0.68
C GLY A 176 -21.27 -9.27 2.04
N ALA A 177 -21.45 -8.31 2.94
CA ALA A 177 -20.88 -8.38 4.28
C ALA A 177 -21.71 -9.35 5.15
N PRO A 178 -21.05 -10.30 5.88
CA PRO A 178 -21.78 -11.12 6.83
C PRO A 178 -22.42 -10.21 7.89
N ALA A 179 -23.70 -10.51 8.23
CA ALA A 179 -24.37 -9.78 9.31
C ALA A 179 -23.50 -9.83 10.57
N LEU A 180 -23.14 -8.67 11.08
CA LEU A 180 -22.48 -8.56 12.38
C LEU A 180 -23.47 -9.18 13.39
N ALA A 181 -23.09 -10.33 13.94
CA ALA A 181 -23.82 -10.91 15.05
C ALA A 181 -23.83 -9.88 16.19
N ALA A 182 -25.04 -9.55 16.64
CA ALA A 182 -25.28 -8.64 17.74
C ALA A 182 -24.75 -9.22 19.07
#